data_e588b4668b50a25774178749cfa20675
#
_entry.id   e588b4668b50a25774178749cfa20675
#
_cell.length_a   1.000
_cell.length_b   1.000
_cell.length_c   1.000
_cell.angle_alpha   90.00
_cell.angle_beta   90.00
_cell.angle_gamma   90.00
#
_symmetry.space_group_name_H-M   'P 1'
#
loop_
_entity.id
_entity.type
_entity.pdbx_description
1 polymer ?
#
loop_
_entity_poly.entity_id
_entity_poly.type
_entity_poly.pdbx_seq_one_letter_code
_entity_poly.pdbx_strand_id
1 'polypeptide(L)'
;MLSDARHTIGTSVLAAADGADILVTGVNTEDYALAVSQARGTPIVLGHLTPWLLTDEFPQPLTPQVVPADQSAEQYNLGTHQVAEDVYWQGKRDDINEFRGSLGLPPAPSAALTWTVELGLPTLQAFSEEVVPRPHDWGPRNVMTGFWRLQSEVRRRVGEAEIPEWLAGWLAIGPPPVFLGFGSMPVLDPPKLLDLIVRAAERTGLRLLVGAGWSDLSGLTGELPDTVRLIGAIDHDWLFPRCRAVVHHGGAGTTAAGLTAGLPTWIYTVFSDQPFWGDRVARLGAGGYSNFLEFDLDHLTGVLGQLVGEDVRRRAAAIGERLRAEDGVSAAVRLIGEIAGRH
;
A
#
# COMPACT_ATOMS: atom_id res chain seq x y z
N MET A 1 -25.03 -2.47 -12.73
CA MET A 1 -24.19 -2.07 -11.56
C MET A 1 -22.69 -2.02 -11.86
N LEU A 2 -22.00 -3.11 -12.30
CA LEU A 2 -20.55 -3.02 -12.63
C LEU A 2 -20.26 -2.20 -13.89
N SER A 3 -21.07 -2.32 -14.94
CA SER A 3 -20.98 -1.53 -16.18
C SER A 3 -21.16 -0.02 -15.91
N ASP A 4 -22.12 0.37 -15.08
CA ASP A 4 -22.39 1.77 -14.75
C ASP A 4 -21.21 2.41 -13.99
N ALA A 5 -20.61 1.63 -13.06
CA ALA A 5 -19.43 2.11 -12.31
C ALA A 5 -18.22 2.33 -13.22
N ARG A 6 -17.99 1.47 -14.20
CA ARG A 6 -16.86 1.56 -15.15
C ARG A 6 -17.06 2.71 -16.14
N HIS A 7 -18.27 2.90 -16.66
CA HIS A 7 -18.61 4.07 -17.47
C HIS A 7 -18.35 5.37 -16.68
N THR A 8 -18.65 5.38 -15.39
CA THR A 8 -18.38 6.51 -14.49
C THR A 8 -16.87 6.76 -14.34
N ILE A 9 -16.02 5.72 -14.30
CA ILE A 9 -14.55 5.89 -14.22
C ILE A 9 -14.04 6.60 -15.47
N GLY A 10 -14.37 6.12 -16.66
CA GLY A 10 -13.91 6.72 -17.91
C GLY A 10 -14.29 8.19 -18.06
N THR A 11 -15.56 8.51 -17.77
CA THR A 11 -16.07 9.88 -17.81
C THR A 11 -15.41 10.78 -16.75
N SER A 12 -15.13 10.26 -15.57
CA SER A 12 -14.43 11.00 -14.51
C SER A 12 -12.97 11.29 -14.89
N VAL A 13 -12.26 10.32 -15.47
CA VAL A 13 -10.89 10.51 -15.96
C VAL A 13 -10.88 11.54 -17.09
N LEU A 14 -11.82 11.48 -18.03
CA LEU A 14 -11.94 12.44 -19.13
C LEU A 14 -12.20 13.87 -18.62
N ALA A 15 -13.04 14.01 -17.62
CA ALA A 15 -13.33 15.32 -16.99
C ALA A 15 -12.12 15.84 -16.20
N ALA A 16 -11.44 14.99 -15.44
CA ALA A 16 -10.25 15.37 -14.68
C ALA A 16 -9.06 15.76 -15.58
N ALA A 17 -9.02 15.26 -16.81
CA ALA A 17 -7.99 15.57 -17.79
C ALA A 17 -8.24 16.89 -18.54
N ASP A 18 -9.33 17.60 -18.27
CA ASP A 18 -9.64 18.85 -18.96
C ASP A 18 -8.67 19.96 -18.55
N GLY A 19 -7.99 20.56 -19.53
CA GLY A 19 -6.97 21.58 -19.29
C GLY A 19 -5.68 21.08 -18.62
N ALA A 20 -5.48 19.77 -18.50
CA ALA A 20 -4.27 19.22 -17.89
C ALA A 20 -3.09 19.22 -18.89
N ASP A 21 -1.92 19.68 -18.41
CA ASP A 21 -0.66 19.64 -19.16
C ASP A 21 -0.04 18.24 -19.19
N ILE A 22 -0.33 17.41 -18.18
CA ILE A 22 0.15 16.05 -18.04
C ILE A 22 -0.84 15.22 -17.20
N LEU A 23 -0.97 13.94 -17.54
CA LEU A 23 -1.75 12.97 -16.78
C LEU A 23 -0.83 12.12 -15.90
N VAL A 24 -1.13 12.01 -14.60
CA VAL A 24 -0.49 11.06 -13.69
C VAL A 24 -1.56 10.10 -13.22
N THR A 25 -1.36 8.80 -13.46
CA THR A 25 -2.38 7.79 -13.23
C THR A 25 -1.81 6.56 -12.52
N GLY A 26 -2.63 5.85 -11.77
CA GLY A 26 -2.30 4.56 -11.18
C GLY A 26 -3.04 3.41 -11.86
N VAL A 27 -2.68 2.19 -11.51
CA VAL A 27 -3.12 0.93 -12.14
C VAL A 27 -4.63 0.79 -12.36
N ASN A 28 -5.45 1.35 -11.48
CA ASN A 28 -6.92 1.21 -11.57
C ASN A 28 -7.55 2.06 -12.69
N THR A 29 -6.86 3.11 -13.15
CA THR A 29 -7.38 4.09 -14.11
C THR A 29 -6.51 4.23 -15.34
N GLU A 30 -5.41 3.49 -15.44
CA GLU A 30 -4.40 3.66 -16.50
C GLU A 30 -4.96 3.39 -17.91
N ASP A 31 -5.83 2.38 -18.11
CA ASP A 31 -6.43 2.09 -19.41
C ASP A 31 -7.25 3.29 -19.93
N TYR A 32 -8.05 3.91 -19.03
CA TYR A 32 -8.85 5.09 -19.39
C TYR A 32 -7.98 6.33 -19.59
N ALA A 33 -6.98 6.53 -18.73
CA ALA A 33 -6.07 7.66 -18.84
C ALA A 33 -5.21 7.57 -20.09
N LEU A 34 -4.78 6.37 -20.49
CA LEU A 34 -4.06 6.13 -21.74
C LEU A 34 -4.94 6.47 -22.96
N ALA A 35 -6.22 6.09 -22.95
CA ALA A 35 -7.17 6.46 -24.00
C ALA A 35 -7.34 7.99 -24.11
N VAL A 36 -7.49 8.67 -22.98
CA VAL A 36 -7.61 10.15 -22.95
C VAL A 36 -6.32 10.82 -23.42
N SER A 37 -5.15 10.33 -22.97
CA SER A 37 -3.83 10.79 -23.42
C SER A 37 -3.71 10.70 -24.94
N GLN A 38 -4.06 9.57 -25.53
CA GLN A 38 -4.01 9.37 -26.97
C GLN A 38 -4.99 10.25 -27.76
N ALA A 39 -6.21 10.44 -27.25
CA ALA A 39 -7.22 11.26 -27.90
C ALA A 39 -6.89 12.76 -27.90
N ARG A 40 -6.21 13.23 -26.83
CA ARG A 40 -5.91 14.66 -26.63
C ARG A 40 -4.46 15.03 -26.94
N GLY A 41 -3.57 14.06 -27.06
CA GLY A 41 -2.13 14.30 -27.18
C GLY A 41 -1.49 14.75 -25.86
N THR A 42 -2.18 14.58 -24.72
CA THR A 42 -1.66 14.97 -23.42
C THR A 42 -0.64 13.94 -22.93
N PRO A 43 0.56 14.34 -22.48
CA PRO A 43 1.55 13.45 -21.90
C PRO A 43 0.99 12.64 -20.73
N ILE A 44 1.48 11.41 -20.54
CA ILE A 44 1.05 10.54 -19.45
C ILE A 44 2.24 9.92 -18.74
N VAL A 45 2.13 9.80 -17.42
CA VAL A 45 3.06 9.09 -16.54
C VAL A 45 2.26 8.12 -15.68
N LEU A 46 2.73 6.89 -15.56
CA LEU A 46 2.13 5.90 -14.66
C LEU A 46 2.81 5.96 -13.29
N GLY A 47 2.02 5.87 -12.22
CA GLY A 47 2.49 5.84 -10.84
C GLY A 47 2.00 4.58 -10.14
N HIS A 48 2.89 3.63 -9.88
CA HIS A 48 2.55 2.36 -9.27
C HIS A 48 2.97 2.32 -7.79
N LEU A 49 2.00 2.15 -6.92
CA LEU A 49 2.24 1.99 -5.46
C LEU A 49 2.66 0.57 -5.08
N THR A 50 2.52 -0.37 -6.01
CA THR A 50 2.84 -1.79 -5.88
C THR A 50 3.44 -2.25 -7.21
N PRO A 51 4.38 -3.19 -7.27
CA PRO A 51 5.06 -3.57 -8.50
C PRO A 51 4.19 -4.44 -9.40
N TRP A 52 3.42 -3.79 -10.26
CA TRP A 52 2.50 -4.43 -11.21
C TRP A 52 3.16 -4.94 -12.48
N LEU A 53 4.30 -4.35 -12.86
CA LEU A 53 4.98 -4.71 -14.11
C LEU A 53 5.51 -6.13 -14.06
N LEU A 54 5.42 -6.80 -15.21
CA LEU A 54 5.94 -8.14 -15.40
C LEU A 54 7.42 -8.22 -15.04
N THR A 55 7.77 -9.27 -14.28
CA THR A 55 9.16 -9.60 -13.90
C THR A 55 9.29 -11.09 -13.58
N ASP A 56 10.49 -11.62 -13.72
CA ASP A 56 10.84 -12.97 -13.30
C ASP A 56 11.38 -13.04 -11.85
N GLU A 57 11.56 -11.90 -11.18
CA GLU A 57 12.17 -11.79 -9.85
C GLU A 57 11.24 -12.18 -8.70
N PHE A 58 9.92 -11.97 -8.88
CA PHE A 58 8.90 -12.28 -7.86
C PHE A 58 7.53 -12.52 -8.49
N PRO A 59 6.66 -13.29 -7.80
CA PRO A 59 5.28 -13.49 -8.26
C PRO A 59 4.50 -12.17 -8.28
N GLN A 60 3.51 -12.12 -9.14
CA GLN A 60 2.60 -10.98 -9.20
C GLN A 60 1.97 -10.70 -7.80
N PRO A 61 1.90 -9.44 -7.35
CA PRO A 61 1.55 -9.08 -5.96
C PRO A 61 0.20 -9.61 -5.44
N LEU A 62 -0.76 -9.89 -6.32
CA LEU A 62 -2.07 -10.45 -5.91
C LEU A 62 -2.06 -11.98 -5.77
N THR A 63 -0.94 -12.63 -6.09
CA THR A 63 -0.82 -14.09 -6.04
C THR A 63 -0.03 -14.52 -4.80
N PRO A 64 -0.09 -15.82 -4.41
CA PRO A 64 0.75 -16.33 -3.34
C PRO A 64 2.23 -16.06 -3.62
N GLN A 65 2.95 -15.54 -2.62
CA GLN A 65 4.37 -15.19 -2.73
C GLN A 65 5.30 -16.40 -2.48
N VAL A 66 4.78 -17.60 -2.59
CA VAL A 66 5.52 -18.86 -2.42
C VAL A 66 5.55 -19.60 -3.76
N VAL A 67 6.75 -19.82 -4.29
CA VAL A 67 6.94 -20.62 -5.50
C VAL A 67 6.73 -22.09 -5.16
N PRO A 68 5.90 -22.85 -5.91
CA PRO A 68 5.76 -24.28 -5.72
C PRO A 68 7.11 -25.01 -5.92
N ALA A 69 7.36 -26.03 -5.10
CA ALA A 69 8.66 -26.73 -5.08
C ALA A 69 9.00 -27.47 -6.40
N ASP A 70 8.00 -27.76 -7.20
CA ASP A 70 8.09 -28.45 -8.49
C ASP A 70 8.19 -27.51 -9.69
N GLN A 71 8.25 -26.18 -9.47
CA GLN A 71 8.32 -25.17 -10.53
C GLN A 71 9.60 -24.35 -10.47
N SER A 72 10.06 -23.89 -11.62
CA SER A 72 11.09 -22.86 -11.72
C SER A 72 10.54 -21.53 -11.20
N ALA A 73 11.29 -20.83 -10.34
CA ALA A 73 10.88 -19.54 -9.82
C ALA A 73 10.61 -18.52 -10.93
N GLU A 74 11.51 -18.43 -11.90
CA GLU A 74 11.37 -17.55 -13.08
C GLU A 74 10.07 -17.83 -13.85
N GLN A 75 9.80 -19.10 -14.19
CA GLN A 75 8.60 -19.49 -14.93
C GLN A 75 7.32 -19.24 -14.13
N TYR A 76 7.33 -19.54 -12.84
CA TYR A 76 6.21 -19.28 -11.95
C TYR A 76 5.93 -17.78 -11.86
N ASN A 77 6.95 -16.98 -11.61
CA ASN A 77 6.84 -15.54 -11.48
C ASN A 77 6.22 -14.91 -12.74
N LEU A 78 6.83 -15.17 -13.91
CA LEU A 78 6.30 -14.70 -15.20
C LEU A 78 4.87 -15.16 -15.45
N GLY A 79 4.59 -16.45 -15.20
CA GLY A 79 3.25 -17.02 -15.38
C GLY A 79 2.19 -16.34 -14.52
N THR A 80 2.51 -16.00 -13.26
CA THR A 80 1.56 -15.30 -12.37
C THR A 80 1.23 -13.90 -12.87
N HIS A 81 2.19 -13.16 -13.41
CA HIS A 81 1.96 -11.85 -14.01
C HIS A 81 1.08 -11.94 -15.27
N GLN A 82 1.39 -12.88 -16.16
CA GLN A 82 0.60 -13.08 -17.39
C GLN A 82 -0.85 -13.44 -17.09
N VAL A 83 -1.06 -14.40 -16.19
CA VAL A 83 -2.43 -14.81 -15.79
C VAL A 83 -3.20 -13.65 -15.17
N ALA A 84 -2.57 -12.88 -14.29
CA ALA A 84 -3.22 -11.74 -13.66
C ALA A 84 -3.60 -10.66 -14.68
N GLU A 85 -2.72 -10.36 -15.64
CA GLU A 85 -2.98 -9.40 -16.70
C GLU A 85 -4.11 -9.89 -17.63
N ASP A 86 -4.10 -11.16 -18.02
CA ASP A 86 -5.15 -11.75 -18.84
C ASP A 86 -6.52 -11.67 -18.17
N VAL A 87 -6.60 -12.02 -16.89
CA VAL A 87 -7.86 -11.93 -16.10
C VAL A 87 -8.34 -10.48 -16.02
N TYR A 88 -7.43 -9.58 -15.71
CA TYR A 88 -7.73 -8.14 -15.63
C TYR A 88 -8.24 -7.60 -16.97
N TRP A 89 -7.55 -7.92 -18.08
CA TRP A 89 -7.90 -7.47 -19.41
C TRP A 89 -9.22 -8.05 -19.90
N GLN A 90 -9.43 -9.35 -19.75
CA GLN A 90 -10.72 -9.99 -20.09
C GLN A 90 -11.91 -9.35 -19.36
N GLY A 91 -11.70 -8.95 -18.11
CA GLY A 91 -12.73 -8.30 -17.30
C GLY A 91 -13.07 -6.86 -17.70
N LYS A 92 -12.20 -6.16 -18.46
CA LYS A 92 -12.35 -4.73 -18.77
C LYS A 92 -12.35 -4.39 -20.27
N ARG A 93 -11.86 -5.29 -21.12
CA ARG A 93 -11.60 -5.02 -22.54
C ARG A 93 -12.76 -4.37 -23.29
N ASP A 94 -13.96 -4.88 -23.09
CA ASP A 94 -15.13 -4.43 -23.83
C ASP A 94 -15.52 -3.00 -23.38
N ASP A 95 -15.52 -2.73 -22.07
CA ASP A 95 -15.79 -1.40 -21.50
C ASP A 95 -14.71 -0.38 -21.93
N ILE A 96 -13.44 -0.77 -21.93
CA ILE A 96 -12.33 0.08 -22.38
C ILE A 96 -12.47 0.38 -23.88
N ASN A 97 -12.79 -0.61 -24.71
CA ASN A 97 -12.93 -0.42 -26.15
C ASN A 97 -14.18 0.41 -26.51
N GLU A 98 -15.27 0.29 -25.75
CA GLU A 98 -16.41 1.18 -25.89
C GLU A 98 -16.03 2.63 -25.57
N PHE A 99 -15.32 2.85 -24.44
CA PHE A 99 -14.83 4.17 -24.06
C PHE A 99 -13.88 4.75 -25.11
N ARG A 100 -12.93 3.96 -25.64
CA ARG A 100 -12.03 4.37 -26.72
C ARG A 100 -12.79 4.74 -27.99
N GLY A 101 -13.80 3.94 -28.36
CA GLY A 101 -14.68 4.25 -29.49
C GLY A 101 -15.42 5.58 -29.34
N SER A 102 -15.87 5.92 -28.13
CA SER A 102 -16.49 7.22 -27.85
C SER A 102 -15.54 8.42 -28.03
N LEU A 103 -14.23 8.17 -27.93
CA LEU A 103 -13.16 9.16 -28.18
C LEU A 103 -12.64 9.14 -29.63
N GLY A 104 -13.23 8.31 -30.51
CA GLY A 104 -12.77 8.17 -31.90
C GLY A 104 -11.49 7.35 -32.05
N LEU A 105 -11.11 6.58 -31.07
CA LEU A 105 -9.90 5.74 -31.10
C LEU A 105 -10.21 4.29 -31.51
N PRO A 106 -9.25 3.60 -32.16
CA PRO A 106 -9.37 2.16 -32.39
C PRO A 106 -9.33 1.37 -31.09
N PRO A 107 -9.81 0.10 -31.08
CA PRO A 107 -9.66 -0.77 -29.94
C PRO A 107 -8.20 -0.86 -29.44
N ALA A 108 -8.03 -1.03 -28.13
CA ALA A 108 -6.71 -1.24 -27.54
C ALA A 108 -6.18 -2.63 -27.94
N PRO A 109 -4.89 -2.76 -28.25
CA PRO A 109 -4.29 -4.05 -28.63
C PRO A 109 -4.13 -4.99 -27.44
N SER A 110 -3.89 -4.45 -26.25
CA SER A 110 -3.66 -5.17 -24.99
C SER A 110 -4.07 -4.32 -23.79
N ALA A 111 -3.96 -4.86 -22.59
CA ALA A 111 -4.07 -4.10 -21.36
C ALA A 111 -3.02 -2.97 -21.30
N ALA A 112 -3.33 -1.91 -20.55
CA ALA A 112 -2.42 -0.76 -20.43
C ALA A 112 -1.06 -1.16 -19.85
N LEU A 113 -0.97 -2.10 -18.92
CA LEU A 113 0.30 -2.59 -18.34
C LEU A 113 1.30 -3.02 -19.42
N THR A 114 0.90 -3.91 -20.33
CA THR A 114 1.76 -4.33 -21.45
C THR A 114 1.93 -3.21 -22.46
N TRP A 115 0.85 -2.54 -22.85
CA TRP A 115 0.89 -1.55 -23.92
C TRP A 115 1.74 -0.32 -23.58
N THR A 116 1.73 0.12 -22.34
CA THR A 116 2.58 1.25 -21.88
C THR A 116 4.06 0.91 -21.93
N VAL A 117 4.44 -0.33 -21.67
CA VAL A 117 5.81 -0.82 -21.84
C VAL A 117 6.21 -0.81 -23.32
N GLU A 118 5.36 -1.32 -24.20
CA GLU A 118 5.59 -1.32 -25.67
C GLU A 118 5.71 0.10 -26.23
N LEU A 119 4.88 1.03 -25.73
CA LEU A 119 4.94 2.45 -26.09
C LEU A 119 6.15 3.18 -25.47
N GLY A 120 6.88 2.54 -24.57
CA GLY A 120 8.00 3.14 -23.86
C GLY A 120 7.58 4.31 -22.96
N LEU A 121 6.39 4.25 -22.38
CA LEU A 121 5.89 5.30 -21.47
C LEU A 121 6.61 5.25 -20.12
N PRO A 122 6.82 6.40 -19.50
CA PRO A 122 7.46 6.45 -18.18
C PRO A 122 6.54 5.91 -17.09
N THR A 123 7.08 5.00 -16.26
CA THR A 123 6.41 4.45 -15.09
C THR A 123 7.24 4.73 -13.86
N LEU A 124 6.65 5.42 -12.89
CA LEU A 124 7.25 5.71 -11.61
C LEU A 124 6.80 4.66 -10.58
N GLN A 125 7.77 3.95 -10.03
CA GLN A 125 7.54 2.97 -8.98
C GLN A 125 7.61 3.70 -7.63
N ALA A 126 6.45 3.87 -6.98
CA ALA A 126 6.28 4.65 -5.75
C ALA A 126 6.61 3.81 -4.50
N PHE A 127 7.68 3.04 -4.56
CA PHE A 127 8.21 2.25 -3.46
C PHE A 127 9.74 2.20 -3.52
N SER A 128 10.36 1.87 -2.38
CA SER A 128 11.80 1.91 -2.20
C SER A 128 12.50 0.66 -2.70
N GLU A 129 13.66 0.83 -3.31
CA GLU A 129 14.58 -0.29 -3.66
C GLU A 129 15.10 -1.02 -2.42
N GLU A 130 15.12 -0.40 -1.27
CA GLU A 130 15.47 -1.03 0.01
C GLU A 130 14.46 -2.08 0.46
N VAL A 131 13.20 -1.98 -0.02
CA VAL A 131 12.12 -2.89 0.31
C VAL A 131 11.81 -3.86 -0.83
N VAL A 132 11.79 -3.35 -2.04
CA VAL A 132 11.61 -4.13 -3.27
C VAL A 132 12.82 -3.85 -4.15
N PRO A 133 13.83 -4.73 -4.15
CA PRO A 133 14.98 -4.57 -5.04
C PRO A 133 14.52 -4.40 -6.50
N ARG A 134 15.18 -3.51 -7.23
CA ARG A 134 14.84 -3.25 -8.62
C ARG A 134 15.02 -4.52 -9.45
N PRO A 135 13.97 -5.03 -10.11
CA PRO A 135 14.11 -6.15 -11.03
C PRO A 135 15.09 -5.84 -12.17
N HIS A 136 15.93 -6.83 -12.51
CA HIS A 136 16.94 -6.68 -13.55
C HIS A 136 16.36 -6.57 -14.97
N ASP A 137 15.16 -7.11 -15.16
CA ASP A 137 14.42 -7.12 -16.44
C ASP A 137 13.59 -5.83 -16.66
N TRP A 138 13.55 -4.93 -15.70
CA TRP A 138 12.87 -3.64 -15.89
C TRP A 138 13.72 -2.65 -16.69
N GLY A 139 13.16 -2.17 -17.80
CA GLY A 139 13.79 -1.17 -18.65
C GLY A 139 13.98 0.20 -17.95
N PRO A 140 14.77 1.11 -18.56
CA PRO A 140 15.15 2.39 -17.96
C PRO A 140 13.99 3.38 -17.76
N ARG A 141 12.84 3.14 -18.41
CA ARG A 141 11.63 3.95 -18.25
C ARG A 141 10.86 3.64 -16.95
N ASN A 142 11.19 2.53 -16.29
CA ASN A 142 10.64 2.15 -15.00
C ASN A 142 11.55 2.71 -13.91
N VAL A 143 11.17 3.84 -13.32
CA VAL A 143 12.01 4.57 -12.37
C VAL A 143 11.54 4.34 -10.95
N MET A 144 12.40 3.77 -10.12
CA MET A 144 12.17 3.67 -8.68
C MET A 144 12.34 5.05 -8.05
N THR A 145 11.31 5.57 -7.42
CA THR A 145 11.34 6.92 -6.82
C THR A 145 11.46 6.89 -5.31
N GLY A 146 11.24 5.75 -4.68
CA GLY A 146 10.99 5.68 -3.25
C GLY A 146 9.51 5.84 -2.91
N PHE A 147 9.13 5.63 -1.66
CA PHE A 147 7.74 5.70 -1.24
C PHE A 147 7.14 7.11 -1.38
N TRP A 148 5.94 7.19 -1.97
CA TRP A 148 5.17 8.42 -2.01
C TRP A 148 4.40 8.61 -0.70
N ARG A 149 4.97 9.41 0.18
CA ARG A 149 4.38 9.70 1.48
C ARG A 149 3.98 11.16 1.54
N LEU A 150 2.75 11.40 1.98
CA LEU A 150 2.27 12.75 2.17
C LEU A 150 2.95 13.35 3.41
N GLN A 151 3.68 14.44 3.25
CA GLN A 151 4.34 15.12 4.36
C GLN A 151 3.32 15.66 5.37
N SER A 152 3.65 15.66 6.66
CA SER A 152 2.78 16.11 7.74
C SER A 152 2.28 17.57 7.56
N GLU A 153 3.08 18.44 6.90
CA GLU A 153 2.65 19.80 6.56
C GLU A 153 1.49 19.80 5.58
N VAL A 154 1.56 18.96 4.55
CA VAL A 154 0.47 18.85 3.55
C VAL A 154 -0.77 18.23 4.19
N ARG A 155 -0.61 17.20 5.04
CA ARG A 155 -1.72 16.59 5.80
C ARG A 155 -2.44 17.62 6.66
N ARG A 156 -1.70 18.49 7.36
CA ARG A 156 -2.30 19.58 8.16
C ARG A 156 -3.10 20.54 7.29
N ARG A 157 -2.63 20.88 6.09
CA ARG A 157 -3.36 21.77 5.17
C ARG A 157 -4.66 21.19 4.65
N VAL A 158 -4.75 19.86 4.51
CA VAL A 158 -5.97 19.16 4.08
C VAL A 158 -6.84 18.68 5.25
N GLY A 159 -6.49 19.06 6.48
CA GLY A 159 -7.29 18.72 7.67
C GLY A 159 -7.15 17.29 8.19
N GLU A 160 -6.11 16.56 7.77
CA GLU A 160 -5.93 15.15 8.13
C GLU A 160 -4.99 14.92 9.34
N ALA A 161 -4.64 15.95 10.09
CA ALA A 161 -3.58 15.84 11.09
C ALA A 161 -3.95 16.38 12.48
N GLU A 162 -5.21 16.31 12.87
CA GLU A 162 -5.57 16.65 14.25
C GLU A 162 -5.11 15.55 15.22
N ILE A 163 -4.20 15.91 16.12
CA ILE A 163 -3.73 15.03 17.17
C ILE A 163 -4.58 15.27 18.43
N PRO A 164 -5.34 14.28 18.91
CA PRO A 164 -6.10 14.45 20.14
C PRO A 164 -5.17 14.75 21.32
N GLU A 165 -5.48 15.77 22.12
CA GLU A 165 -4.65 16.18 23.27
C GLU A 165 -4.43 15.04 24.26
N TRP A 166 -5.46 14.23 24.54
CA TRP A 166 -5.37 13.09 25.44
C TRP A 166 -4.33 12.07 24.99
N LEU A 167 -4.13 11.91 23.65
CA LEU A 167 -3.21 10.91 23.10
C LEU A 167 -1.75 11.25 23.42
N ALA A 168 -1.37 12.52 23.25
CA ALA A 168 -0.03 12.98 23.59
C ALA A 168 0.28 12.73 25.07
N GLY A 169 -0.66 13.05 25.96
CA GLY A 169 -0.57 12.76 27.39
C GLY A 169 -0.46 11.27 27.69
N TRP A 170 -1.30 10.44 27.08
CA TRP A 170 -1.24 8.99 27.26
C TRP A 170 0.09 8.41 26.77
N LEU A 171 0.60 8.83 25.63
CA LEU A 171 1.90 8.36 25.11
C LEU A 171 3.07 8.74 26.02
N ALA A 172 3.01 9.88 26.71
CA ALA A 172 4.08 10.37 27.57
C ALA A 172 4.19 9.62 28.93
N ILE A 173 3.12 8.98 29.41
CA ILE A 173 3.04 8.41 30.77
C ILE A 173 3.66 7.00 30.85
N GLY A 174 3.87 6.30 29.74
CA GLY A 174 4.32 4.90 29.80
C GLY A 174 5.19 4.47 28.63
N PRO A 175 5.53 3.18 28.60
CA PRO A 175 6.31 2.65 27.49
C PRO A 175 5.59 2.84 26.16
N PRO A 176 6.33 3.01 25.03
CA PRO A 176 5.74 3.14 23.70
C PRO A 176 4.78 1.98 23.41
N PRO A 177 3.56 2.24 22.89
CA PRO A 177 2.59 1.19 22.59
C PRO A 177 2.96 0.44 21.29
N VAL A 178 2.34 -0.73 21.10
CA VAL A 178 2.20 -1.32 19.77
C VAL A 178 0.92 -0.78 19.14
N PHE A 179 1.04 -0.29 17.90
CA PHE A 179 -0.12 0.12 17.11
C PHE A 179 -0.74 -1.09 16.41
N LEU A 180 -2.07 -1.23 16.49
CA LEU A 180 -2.85 -2.19 15.72
C LEU A 180 -3.84 -1.43 14.83
N GLY A 181 -3.75 -1.61 13.50
CA GLY A 181 -4.63 -0.90 12.57
C GLY A 181 -5.10 -1.76 11.41
N PHE A 182 -6.41 -1.87 11.24
CA PHE A 182 -7.00 -2.67 10.16
C PHE A 182 -7.41 -1.83 8.94
N GLY A 183 -7.12 -0.51 8.97
CA GLY A 183 -7.37 0.40 7.84
C GLY A 183 -8.84 0.42 7.41
N SER A 184 -9.06 0.29 6.10
CA SER A 184 -10.40 0.25 5.51
C SER A 184 -11.07 -1.14 5.55
N MET A 185 -10.46 -2.13 6.20
CA MET A 185 -11.06 -3.47 6.32
C MET A 185 -12.25 -3.43 7.27
N PRO A 186 -13.43 -3.92 6.84
CA PRO A 186 -14.57 -4.06 7.73
C PRO A 186 -14.29 -5.20 8.74
N VAL A 187 -14.39 -4.90 10.02
CA VAL A 187 -14.34 -5.89 11.10
C VAL A 187 -15.75 -6.46 11.29
N LEU A 188 -15.90 -7.78 11.10
CA LEU A 188 -17.22 -8.43 11.18
C LEU A 188 -17.79 -8.46 12.59
N ASP A 189 -16.91 -8.57 13.62
CA ASP A 189 -17.29 -8.65 15.03
C ASP A 189 -16.36 -7.75 15.86
N PRO A 190 -16.61 -6.43 15.86
CA PRO A 190 -15.78 -5.48 16.60
C PRO A 190 -15.67 -5.76 18.11
N PRO A 191 -16.73 -6.15 18.83
CA PRO A 191 -16.63 -6.50 20.26
C PRO A 191 -15.68 -7.67 20.52
N LYS A 192 -15.79 -8.74 19.71
CA LYS A 192 -14.91 -9.91 19.86
C LYS A 192 -13.46 -9.57 19.55
N LEU A 193 -13.21 -8.76 18.51
CA LEU A 193 -11.86 -8.28 18.19
C LEU A 193 -11.28 -7.49 19.36
N LEU A 194 -12.05 -6.59 19.95
CA LEU A 194 -11.57 -5.75 21.05
C LEU A 194 -11.30 -6.58 22.31
N ASP A 195 -12.16 -7.55 22.67
CA ASP A 195 -11.93 -8.50 23.77
C ASP A 195 -10.60 -9.24 23.56
N LEU A 196 -10.36 -9.75 22.38
CA LEU A 196 -9.12 -10.44 22.04
C LEU A 196 -7.90 -9.52 22.22
N ILE A 197 -7.97 -8.27 21.78
CA ILE A 197 -6.88 -7.29 21.91
C ILE A 197 -6.63 -6.95 23.38
N VAL A 198 -7.68 -6.74 24.17
CA VAL A 198 -7.55 -6.49 25.63
C VAL A 198 -6.86 -7.64 26.33
N ARG A 199 -7.28 -8.87 26.06
CA ARG A 199 -6.66 -10.08 26.64
C ARG A 199 -5.20 -10.27 26.19
N ALA A 200 -4.87 -9.90 24.94
CA ALA A 200 -3.49 -9.91 24.47
C ALA A 200 -2.64 -8.86 25.19
N ALA A 201 -3.18 -7.66 25.45
CA ALA A 201 -2.52 -6.64 26.25
C ALA A 201 -2.25 -7.12 27.68
N GLU A 202 -3.22 -7.75 28.33
CA GLU A 202 -3.09 -8.33 29.67
C GLU A 202 -2.02 -9.44 29.73
N ARG A 203 -2.02 -10.35 28.74
CA ARG A 203 -1.06 -11.47 28.69
C ARG A 203 0.39 -11.01 28.46
N THR A 204 0.57 -9.96 27.66
CA THR A 204 1.90 -9.48 27.27
C THR A 204 2.42 -8.34 28.16
N GLY A 205 1.54 -7.68 28.91
CA GLY A 205 1.85 -6.45 29.65
C GLY A 205 2.15 -5.26 28.73
N LEU A 206 1.84 -5.36 27.43
CA LEU A 206 2.09 -4.30 26.45
C LEU A 206 0.93 -3.31 26.40
N ARG A 207 1.26 -2.06 26.11
CA ARG A 207 0.27 -1.05 25.75
C ARG A 207 -0.08 -1.20 24.28
N LEU A 208 -1.37 -1.20 23.97
CA LEU A 208 -1.88 -1.33 22.62
C LEU A 208 -2.72 -0.12 22.23
N LEU A 209 -2.40 0.48 21.07
CA LEU A 209 -3.17 1.57 20.48
C LEU A 209 -3.87 1.05 19.24
N VAL A 210 -5.20 1.02 19.25
CA VAL A 210 -6.00 0.40 18.19
C VAL A 210 -6.61 1.48 17.30
N GLY A 211 -6.23 1.46 16.04
CA GLY A 211 -6.83 2.30 15.00
C GLY A 211 -8.18 1.72 14.57
N ALA A 212 -9.26 2.46 14.76
CA ALA A 212 -10.63 2.04 14.44
C ALA A 212 -10.83 1.81 12.92
N GLY A 213 -10.02 2.46 12.08
CA GLY A 213 -10.18 2.37 10.63
C GLY A 213 -11.57 2.84 10.19
N TRP A 214 -12.20 2.06 9.31
CA TRP A 214 -13.59 2.30 8.87
C TRP A 214 -14.61 1.55 9.75
N SER A 215 -14.15 0.75 10.72
CA SER A 215 -15.05 0.09 11.66
C SER A 215 -15.44 1.08 12.74
N ASP A 216 -16.75 1.26 12.94
CA ASP A 216 -17.24 2.08 14.05
C ASP A 216 -17.03 1.33 15.37
N LEU A 217 -15.90 1.60 16.01
CA LEU A 217 -15.59 1.10 17.36
C LEU A 217 -16.11 2.05 18.47
N SER A 218 -16.70 3.21 18.11
CA SER A 218 -17.16 4.22 19.06
C SER A 218 -18.37 3.76 19.89
N GLY A 219 -19.15 2.82 19.36
CA GLY A 219 -20.28 2.20 20.06
C GLY A 219 -19.89 1.16 21.11
N LEU A 220 -18.60 0.81 21.24
CA LEU A 220 -18.12 -0.13 22.25
C LEU A 220 -17.94 0.59 23.58
N THR A 221 -19.00 0.63 24.38
CA THR A 221 -19.14 1.43 25.63
C THR A 221 -18.57 0.76 26.89
N GLY A 222 -17.68 -0.22 26.77
CA GLY A 222 -16.99 -0.81 27.91
C GLY A 222 -15.81 0.05 28.38
N GLU A 223 -15.55 0.08 29.71
CA GLU A 223 -14.30 0.65 30.22
C GLU A 223 -13.11 -0.19 29.76
N LEU A 224 -12.27 0.41 28.90
CA LEU A 224 -11.03 -0.22 28.48
C LEU A 224 -9.96 -0.07 29.57
N PRO A 225 -9.11 -1.09 29.75
CA PRO A 225 -7.97 -0.96 30.66
C PRO A 225 -7.03 0.16 30.18
N ASP A 226 -6.27 0.75 31.11
CA ASP A 226 -5.35 1.85 30.79
C ASP A 226 -4.28 1.47 29.76
N THR A 227 -4.03 0.19 29.59
CA THR A 227 -3.10 -0.35 28.59
C THR A 227 -3.64 -0.36 27.17
N VAL A 228 -4.95 -0.19 26.95
CA VAL A 228 -5.58 -0.21 25.61
C VAL A 228 -6.30 1.09 25.36
N ARG A 229 -6.07 1.70 24.20
CA ARG A 229 -6.79 2.90 23.74
C ARG A 229 -7.21 2.74 22.29
N LEU A 230 -8.37 3.31 21.97
CA LEU A 230 -8.87 3.41 20.60
C LEU A 230 -8.56 4.78 20.04
N ILE A 231 -8.25 4.82 18.73
CA ILE A 231 -8.01 6.08 18.01
C ILE A 231 -8.67 6.02 16.64
N GLY A 232 -9.16 7.16 16.18
CA GLY A 232 -9.64 7.36 14.81
C GLY A 232 -8.49 7.50 13.81
N ALA A 233 -8.79 8.16 12.69
CA ALA A 233 -7.77 8.50 11.70
C ALA A 233 -6.69 9.39 12.34
N ILE A 234 -5.43 9.09 12.04
CA ILE A 234 -4.29 9.81 12.61
C ILE A 234 -3.12 9.82 11.63
N ASP A 235 -2.33 10.87 11.67
CA ASP A 235 -1.07 10.95 10.94
C ASP A 235 -0.07 9.90 11.47
N HIS A 236 0.22 8.89 10.66
CA HIS A 236 1.18 7.84 11.01
C HIS A 236 2.61 8.39 11.15
N ASP A 237 2.98 9.44 10.42
CA ASP A 237 4.31 10.05 10.51
C ASP A 237 4.52 10.74 11.87
N TRP A 238 3.45 11.25 12.46
CA TRP A 238 3.48 11.73 13.83
C TRP A 238 3.43 10.59 14.86
N LEU A 239 2.59 9.60 14.64
CA LEU A 239 2.32 8.54 15.63
C LEU A 239 3.42 7.50 15.71
N PHE A 240 3.85 6.94 14.58
CA PHE A 240 4.73 5.76 14.56
C PHE A 240 6.08 5.97 15.24
N PRO A 241 6.77 7.13 15.14
CA PRO A 241 7.98 7.38 15.94
C PRO A 241 7.78 7.29 17.47
N ARG A 242 6.53 7.27 17.95
CA ARG A 242 6.12 7.15 19.35
C ARG A 242 5.62 5.76 19.71
N CYS A 243 5.61 4.85 18.75
CA CYS A 243 5.23 3.45 18.91
C CYS A 243 6.46 2.55 19.03
N ARG A 244 6.23 1.33 19.47
CA ARG A 244 7.26 0.28 19.61
C ARG A 244 7.28 -0.68 18.44
N ALA A 245 6.12 -0.94 17.86
CA ALA A 245 5.90 -1.82 16.71
C ALA A 245 4.55 -1.49 16.06
N VAL A 246 4.32 -2.03 14.87
CA VAL A 246 3.07 -1.87 14.11
C VAL A 246 2.54 -3.23 13.70
N VAL A 247 1.23 -3.44 13.95
CA VAL A 247 0.47 -4.58 13.42
C VAL A 247 -0.63 -4.01 12.54
N HIS A 248 -0.71 -4.45 11.27
CA HIS A 248 -1.70 -3.89 10.36
C HIS A 248 -2.11 -4.86 9.25
N HIS A 249 -3.06 -4.43 8.39
CA HIS A 249 -3.63 -5.25 7.32
C HIS A 249 -2.75 -5.39 6.07
N GLY A 250 -1.65 -4.64 5.93
CA GLY A 250 -0.73 -4.76 4.80
C GLY A 250 -0.92 -3.76 3.66
N GLY A 251 -1.69 -2.69 3.84
CA GLY A 251 -1.73 -1.64 2.83
C GLY A 251 -0.36 -0.99 2.62
N ALA A 252 0.02 -0.71 1.36
CA ALA A 252 1.32 -0.15 0.96
C ALA A 252 1.72 1.09 1.75
N GLY A 253 0.78 2.04 1.95
CA GLY A 253 1.05 3.29 2.68
C GLY A 253 1.37 3.06 4.17
N THR A 254 0.64 2.16 4.86
CA THR A 254 0.90 1.84 6.27
C THR A 254 2.20 1.05 6.42
N THR A 255 2.48 0.14 5.48
CA THR A 255 3.76 -0.59 5.42
C THR A 255 4.93 0.38 5.27
N ALA A 256 4.83 1.31 4.31
CA ALA A 256 5.83 2.36 4.10
C ALA A 256 6.06 3.21 5.36
N ALA A 257 4.98 3.64 6.02
CA ALA A 257 5.07 4.46 7.23
C ALA A 257 5.74 3.71 8.38
N GLY A 258 5.35 2.44 8.63
CA GLY A 258 5.93 1.59 9.67
C GLY A 258 7.41 1.34 9.46
N LEU A 259 7.79 0.93 8.25
CA LEU A 259 9.20 0.69 7.90
C LEU A 259 10.04 1.97 7.96
N THR A 260 9.52 3.11 7.47
CA THR A 260 10.24 4.39 7.52
C THR A 260 10.42 4.89 8.96
N ALA A 261 9.44 4.64 9.84
CA ALA A 261 9.60 4.91 11.27
C ALA A 261 10.63 3.99 11.95
N GLY A 262 11.11 2.96 11.26
CA GLY A 262 12.06 1.98 11.78
C GLY A 262 11.42 1.00 12.76
N LEU A 263 10.12 0.72 12.60
CA LEU A 263 9.37 -0.13 13.51
C LEU A 263 9.27 -1.57 13.01
N PRO A 264 9.42 -2.55 13.92
CA PRO A 264 8.99 -3.91 13.66
C PRO A 264 7.54 -3.93 13.21
N THR A 265 7.25 -4.66 12.14
CA THR A 265 5.95 -4.63 11.48
C THR A 265 5.42 -6.04 11.28
N TRP A 266 4.16 -6.31 11.68
CA TRP A 266 3.46 -7.54 11.36
C TRP A 266 2.23 -7.27 10.51
N ILE A 267 2.06 -8.07 9.45
CA ILE A 267 0.95 -7.91 8.51
C ILE A 267 -0.01 -9.10 8.64
N TYR A 268 -1.27 -8.82 8.99
CA TYR A 268 -2.34 -9.79 8.87
C TYR A 268 -3.04 -9.60 7.52
N THR A 269 -2.79 -10.51 6.59
CA THR A 269 -3.24 -10.42 5.21
C THR A 269 -4.66 -10.95 5.04
N VAL A 270 -5.44 -10.28 4.19
CA VAL A 270 -6.79 -10.72 3.80
C VAL A 270 -6.90 -10.87 2.29
N PHE A 271 -6.49 -9.88 1.52
CA PHE A 271 -6.61 -9.86 0.06
C PHE A 271 -5.65 -8.84 -0.58
N SER A 272 -5.71 -8.73 -1.90
CA SER A 272 -4.95 -7.76 -2.69
C SER A 272 -3.42 -7.96 -2.58
N ASP A 273 -2.67 -6.88 -2.55
CA ASP A 273 -1.21 -6.83 -2.47
C ASP A 273 -0.64 -7.02 -1.05
N GLN A 274 -1.50 -7.28 -0.07
CA GLN A 274 -1.09 -7.45 1.34
C GLN A 274 -0.10 -8.61 1.55
N PRO A 275 -0.26 -9.80 0.92
CA PRO A 275 0.72 -10.88 1.02
C PRO A 275 2.09 -10.49 0.45
N PHE A 276 2.12 -9.70 -0.62
CA PHE A 276 3.37 -9.20 -1.18
C PHE A 276 4.13 -8.33 -0.17
N TRP A 277 3.45 -7.34 0.41
CA TRP A 277 4.09 -6.47 1.42
C TRP A 277 4.50 -7.25 2.67
N GLY A 278 3.71 -8.25 3.06
CA GLY A 278 4.04 -9.16 4.16
C GLY A 278 5.32 -9.95 3.89
N ASP A 279 5.46 -10.54 2.70
CA ASP A 279 6.68 -11.23 2.26
C ASP A 279 7.91 -10.31 2.28
N ARG A 280 7.75 -9.06 1.80
CA ARG A 280 8.86 -8.09 1.83
C ARG A 280 9.30 -7.75 3.25
N VAL A 281 8.36 -7.50 4.18
CA VAL A 281 8.66 -7.27 5.59
C VAL A 281 9.39 -8.46 6.21
N ALA A 282 8.95 -9.69 5.91
CA ALA A 282 9.58 -10.91 6.41
C ALA A 282 11.00 -11.10 5.85
N ARG A 283 11.22 -10.91 4.55
CA ARG A 283 12.54 -10.99 3.90
C ARG A 283 13.52 -9.98 4.45
N LEU A 284 13.07 -8.80 4.82
CA LEU A 284 13.89 -7.78 5.49
C LEU A 284 14.23 -8.15 6.94
N GLY A 285 13.57 -9.16 7.51
CA GLY A 285 13.69 -9.50 8.92
C GLY A 285 13.20 -8.39 9.86
N ALA A 286 12.37 -7.48 9.34
CA ALA A 286 11.77 -6.37 10.09
C ALA A 286 10.42 -6.76 10.74
N GLY A 287 10.02 -8.03 10.64
CA GLY A 287 8.78 -8.59 11.16
C GLY A 287 8.34 -9.81 10.38
N GLY A 288 7.04 -9.91 10.11
CA GLY A 288 6.48 -11.04 9.37
C GLY A 288 5.04 -10.82 8.95
N TYR A 289 4.40 -11.88 8.51
CA TYR A 289 2.99 -11.85 8.14
C TYR A 289 2.31 -13.20 8.36
N SER A 290 0.99 -13.16 8.44
CA SER A 290 0.12 -14.34 8.51
C SER A 290 -1.24 -14.00 7.90
N ASN A 291 -2.04 -15.03 7.62
CA ASN A 291 -3.41 -14.82 7.19
C ASN A 291 -4.25 -14.30 8.36
N PHE A 292 -5.20 -13.40 8.09
CA PHE A 292 -6.10 -12.88 9.12
C PHE A 292 -6.98 -13.97 9.77
N LEU A 293 -7.19 -15.10 9.10
CA LEU A 293 -7.87 -16.26 9.70
C LEU A 293 -7.10 -16.87 10.88
N GLU A 294 -5.81 -16.59 10.99
CA GLU A 294 -4.96 -17.00 12.12
C GLU A 294 -5.00 -15.99 13.28
N PHE A 295 -5.77 -14.90 13.15
CA PHE A 295 -5.85 -13.86 14.17
C PHE A 295 -6.67 -14.34 15.35
N ASP A 296 -6.00 -15.01 16.29
CA ASP A 296 -6.53 -15.41 17.58
C ASP A 296 -5.64 -14.92 18.72
N LEU A 297 -6.02 -15.21 19.97
CA LEU A 297 -5.32 -14.72 21.15
C LEU A 297 -3.90 -15.26 21.27
N ASP A 298 -3.70 -16.54 20.99
CA ASP A 298 -2.39 -17.18 21.13
C ASP A 298 -1.44 -16.72 20.04
N HIS A 299 -1.93 -16.63 18.81
CA HIS A 299 -1.17 -16.13 17.69
C HIS A 299 -0.80 -14.65 17.85
N LEU A 300 -1.76 -13.78 18.19
CA LEU A 300 -1.48 -12.37 18.45
C LEU A 300 -0.47 -12.17 19.59
N THR A 301 -0.62 -12.93 20.68
CA THR A 301 0.33 -12.88 21.81
C THR A 301 1.74 -13.27 21.37
N GLY A 302 1.87 -14.32 20.55
CA GLY A 302 3.14 -14.75 19.98
C GLY A 302 3.76 -13.69 19.08
N VAL A 303 2.97 -13.09 18.18
CA VAL A 303 3.37 -11.98 17.29
C VAL A 303 3.88 -10.78 18.08
N LEU A 304 3.13 -10.35 19.10
CA LEU A 304 3.53 -9.23 19.96
C LEU A 304 4.88 -9.51 20.65
N GLY A 305 5.09 -10.74 21.12
CA GLY A 305 6.36 -11.17 21.70
C GLY A 305 7.53 -11.10 20.71
N GLN A 306 7.31 -11.52 19.47
CA GLN A 306 8.33 -11.44 18.40
C GLN A 306 8.70 -10.00 18.06
N LEU A 307 7.69 -9.12 17.90
CA LEU A 307 7.90 -7.73 17.48
C LEU A 307 8.67 -6.89 18.53
N VAL A 308 8.61 -7.25 19.79
CA VAL A 308 9.37 -6.54 20.84
C VAL A 308 10.79 -7.09 21.02
N GLY A 309 11.18 -8.12 20.27
CA GLY A 309 12.51 -8.70 20.26
C GLY A 309 13.59 -7.71 19.81
N GLU A 310 14.80 -7.83 20.34
CA GLU A 310 15.89 -6.89 20.05
C GLU A 310 16.38 -6.98 18.61
N ASP A 311 16.48 -8.19 18.06
CA ASP A 311 16.99 -8.42 16.71
C ASP A 311 16.07 -7.86 15.63
N VAL A 312 14.76 -8.07 15.72
CA VAL A 312 13.81 -7.51 14.76
C VAL A 312 13.78 -5.98 14.85
N ARG A 313 13.86 -5.43 16.04
CA ARG A 313 13.92 -3.97 16.27
C ARG A 313 15.17 -3.35 15.65
N ARG A 314 16.32 -3.97 15.84
CA ARG A 314 17.59 -3.50 15.25
C ARG A 314 17.53 -3.49 13.73
N ARG A 315 17.00 -4.57 13.11
CA ARG A 315 16.84 -4.66 11.65
C ARG A 315 15.85 -3.62 11.12
N ALA A 316 14.69 -3.49 11.75
CA ALA A 316 13.71 -2.49 11.38
C ALA A 316 14.28 -1.06 11.48
N ALA A 317 15.01 -0.75 12.55
CA ALA A 317 15.65 0.56 12.74
C ALA A 317 16.66 0.88 11.61
N ALA A 318 17.50 -0.09 11.22
CA ALA A 318 18.47 0.07 10.14
C ALA A 318 17.80 0.30 8.78
N ILE A 319 16.69 -0.37 8.50
CA ILE A 319 15.88 -0.14 7.28
C ILE A 319 15.28 1.25 7.32
N GLY A 320 14.68 1.63 8.45
CA GLY A 320 14.07 2.95 8.60
C GLY A 320 15.06 4.10 8.44
N GLU A 321 16.32 3.93 8.83
CA GLU A 321 17.37 4.91 8.60
C GLU A 321 17.58 5.16 7.09
N ARG A 322 17.68 4.09 6.28
CA ARG A 322 17.83 4.21 4.83
C ARG A 322 16.60 4.80 4.16
N LEU A 323 15.39 4.36 4.55
CA LEU A 323 14.14 4.88 3.99
C LEU A 323 13.91 6.37 4.30
N ARG A 324 14.37 6.86 5.46
CA ARG A 324 14.27 8.30 5.78
C ARG A 324 15.21 9.18 4.96
N ALA A 325 16.25 8.61 4.35
CA ALA A 325 17.12 9.33 3.43
C ALA A 325 16.52 9.52 2.04
N GLU A 326 15.41 8.81 1.73
CA GLU A 326 14.69 8.94 0.46
C GLU A 326 13.65 10.07 0.50
N ASP A 327 13.47 10.76 -0.63
CA ASP A 327 12.38 11.70 -0.86
C ASP A 327 11.66 11.34 -2.17
N GLY A 328 10.80 10.31 -2.10
CA GLY A 328 10.13 9.73 -3.25
C GLY A 328 9.19 10.72 -3.95
N VAL A 329 8.53 11.59 -3.20
CA VAL A 329 7.62 12.59 -3.75
C VAL A 329 8.40 13.64 -4.54
N SER A 330 9.46 14.19 -3.99
CA SER A 330 10.28 15.19 -4.71
C SER A 330 10.98 14.58 -5.94
N ALA A 331 11.40 13.31 -5.86
CA ALA A 331 11.94 12.60 -7.02
C ALA A 331 10.88 12.44 -8.13
N ALA A 332 9.67 12.03 -7.78
CA ALA A 332 8.57 11.90 -8.73
C ALA A 332 8.17 13.24 -9.36
N VAL A 333 8.00 14.30 -8.54
CA VAL A 333 7.63 15.65 -9.02
C VAL A 333 8.65 16.19 -10.02
N ARG A 334 9.94 16.00 -9.76
CA ARG A 334 11.01 16.42 -10.67
C ARG A 334 10.90 15.70 -12.04
N LEU A 335 10.73 14.38 -12.02
CA LEU A 335 10.60 13.58 -13.24
C LEU A 335 9.33 13.93 -14.02
N ILE A 336 8.19 14.13 -13.33
CA ILE A 336 6.93 14.57 -13.94
C ILE A 336 7.12 15.95 -14.60
N GLY A 337 7.77 16.89 -13.89
CA GLY A 337 8.08 18.22 -14.44
C GLY A 337 8.97 18.19 -15.67
N GLU A 338 9.97 17.32 -15.71
CA GLU A 338 10.83 17.12 -16.88
C GLU A 338 10.07 16.56 -18.07
N ILE A 339 9.08 15.69 -17.86
CA ILE A 339 8.24 15.12 -18.91
C ILE A 339 7.27 16.17 -19.43
N ALA A 340 6.61 16.91 -18.55
CA ALA A 340 5.69 18.00 -18.92
C ALA A 340 6.42 19.12 -19.67
N GLY A 341 7.64 19.46 -19.31
CA GLY A 341 8.43 20.51 -19.97
C GLY A 341 9.04 20.14 -21.31
N ARG A 342 8.94 18.89 -21.75
CA ARG A 342 9.44 18.41 -23.06
C ARG A 342 8.37 18.44 -24.17
N HIS A 343 7.16 18.84 -23.84
CA HIS A 343 6.03 19.00 -24.76
C HIS A 343 5.57 20.44 -24.83
#